data_2e1bb3e8b0b694330ae72073f252e7a9
#
_entry.id   2e1bb3e8b0b694330ae72073f252e7a9
#
_cell.length_a   1.000
_cell.length_b   1.000
_cell.length_c   1.000
_cell.angle_alpha   90.00
_cell.angle_beta   90.00
_cell.angle_gamma   90.00
#
_symmetry.space_group_name_H-M   'P 1'
#
loop_
_entity.id
_entity.type
_entity.pdbx_description
1 polymer ?
#
loop_
_entity_poly.entity_id
_entity_poly.type
_entity_poly.pdbx_seq_one_letter_code
_entity_poly.pdbx_strand_id
1 'polypeptide(L)'
;MKAPRFGALFVCLDTGGIGMESKRKNKYELTKEQNIFLAKKTMSANIYYAGKFENLNTTFPQTETIVKGLSVSGVDTHDVQVILNMKNAWMYVLRNIDQTFDIDVLCKINGYVAYNESLEWGVLRNGKVGITGVAYEPTIPVREDVIKNISAIFTDPLLSDTYKGIHFMLYTMRTQIFWDGNKRTAIIGTNMWLAQRGLGLISVTDAHFEEFNVLLSKFYETNDYAVIDDFIYKNCLFGIDFA
;
A
#
# COMPACT_ATOMS: atom_id res chain seq x y z
N MET A 1 19.06 -5.45 -39.70
CA MET A 1 18.55 -4.56 -38.67
C MET A 1 18.67 -5.29 -37.34
N LYS A 2 19.55 -4.83 -36.44
CA LYS A 2 19.78 -5.47 -35.13
C LYS A 2 18.88 -4.79 -34.10
N ALA A 3 18.13 -5.59 -33.33
CA ALA A 3 17.31 -5.12 -32.22
C ALA A 3 18.20 -4.56 -31.07
N PRO A 4 17.77 -3.52 -30.36
CA PRO A 4 18.51 -3.00 -29.24
C PRO A 4 18.40 -3.92 -28.02
N ARG A 5 19.56 -4.29 -27.45
CA ARG A 5 19.68 -4.97 -26.18
C ARG A 5 19.38 -3.96 -25.06
N PHE A 6 18.32 -4.18 -24.32
CA PHE A 6 18.11 -3.49 -23.03
C PHE A 6 19.08 -4.08 -21.99
N GLY A 7 20.15 -3.35 -21.74
CA GLY A 7 21.04 -3.63 -20.64
C GLY A 7 20.38 -3.28 -19.32
N ALA A 8 20.45 -4.21 -18.35
CA ALA A 8 20.11 -3.93 -16.96
C ALA A 8 21.08 -2.86 -16.44
N LEU A 9 20.57 -1.67 -16.18
CA LEU A 9 21.32 -0.58 -15.58
C LEU A 9 21.37 -0.79 -14.06
N PHE A 10 22.36 -1.53 -13.59
CA PHE A 10 22.82 -1.48 -12.20
C PHE A 10 23.52 -0.13 -12.01
N VAL A 11 22.82 0.85 -11.47
CA VAL A 11 23.47 2.06 -10.98
C VAL A 11 23.96 1.78 -9.57
N CYS A 12 25.24 1.41 -9.46
CA CYS A 12 26.00 1.59 -8.22
C CYS A 12 26.14 3.11 -7.99
N LEU A 13 25.35 3.67 -7.12
CA LEU A 13 25.60 4.98 -6.55
C LEU A 13 26.36 4.79 -5.24
N ASP A 14 27.66 5.00 -5.34
CA ASP A 14 28.57 5.19 -4.20
C ASP A 14 28.26 6.59 -3.62
N THR A 15 27.50 6.63 -2.54
CA THR A 15 27.24 7.86 -1.77
C THR A 15 27.34 7.60 -0.28
N GLY A 16 28.39 8.14 0.31
CA GLY A 16 28.61 8.52 1.70
C GLY A 16 27.91 7.69 2.81
N GLY A 17 28.69 6.87 3.49
CA GLY A 17 28.30 5.82 4.45
C GLY A 17 27.60 6.23 5.77
N ILE A 18 26.86 7.33 5.86
CA ILE A 18 26.17 7.71 7.12
C ILE A 18 24.64 7.57 7.02
N GLY A 19 24.07 7.57 5.80
CA GLY A 19 22.61 7.47 5.62
C GLY A 19 22.08 6.06 5.40
N MET A 20 22.91 5.10 5.03
CA MET A 20 22.45 3.76 4.61
C MET A 20 22.21 2.78 5.77
N GLU A 21 22.90 2.92 6.91
CA GLU A 21 22.67 2.03 8.06
C GLU A 21 21.31 2.24 8.73
N SER A 22 20.80 3.47 8.76
CA SER A 22 19.49 3.77 9.35
C SER A 22 18.31 3.24 8.52
N LYS A 23 18.47 3.16 7.19
CA LYS A 23 17.45 2.66 6.25
C LYS A 23 17.27 1.14 6.29
N ARG A 24 18.16 0.41 6.93
CA ARG A 24 18.13 -1.05 7.01
C ARG A 24 17.50 -1.61 8.28
N LYS A 25 17.06 -0.74 9.21
CA LYS A 25 16.46 -1.18 10.48
C LYS A 25 14.95 -1.25 10.38
N ASN A 26 14.36 -2.25 11.01
CA ASN A 26 12.93 -2.24 11.31
C ASN A 26 12.65 -1.14 12.34
N LYS A 27 11.51 -0.44 12.18
CA LYS A 27 11.12 0.63 13.10
C LYS A 27 10.49 0.08 14.37
N TYR A 28 9.76 -1.02 14.23
CA TYR A 28 9.06 -1.70 15.33
C TYR A 28 9.40 -3.18 15.33
N GLU A 29 9.36 -3.78 16.52
CA GLU A 29 9.57 -5.20 16.78
C GLU A 29 8.48 -5.69 17.75
N LEU A 30 7.28 -5.89 17.19
CA LEU A 30 6.12 -6.39 17.92
C LEU A 30 6.02 -7.90 17.75
N THR A 31 5.29 -8.57 18.65
CA THR A 31 4.81 -9.91 18.31
C THR A 31 3.72 -9.81 17.23
N LYS A 32 3.50 -10.90 16.50
CA LYS A 32 2.41 -10.96 15.52
C LYS A 32 1.05 -10.67 16.17
N GLU A 33 0.81 -11.19 17.37
CA GLU A 33 -0.42 -10.98 18.15
C GLU A 33 -0.61 -9.50 18.53
N GLN A 34 0.46 -8.82 18.94
CA GLN A 34 0.44 -7.39 19.24
C GLN A 34 0.12 -6.58 17.97
N ASN A 35 0.70 -6.95 16.85
CA ASN A 35 0.43 -6.27 15.58
C ASN A 35 -1.01 -6.51 15.08
N ILE A 36 -1.53 -7.73 15.23
CA ILE A 36 -2.94 -8.06 14.94
C ILE A 36 -3.88 -7.26 15.85
N PHE A 37 -3.54 -7.15 17.14
CA PHE A 37 -4.30 -6.33 18.08
C PHE A 37 -4.31 -4.86 17.64
N LEU A 38 -3.16 -4.31 17.27
CA LEU A 38 -3.02 -2.96 16.74
C LEU A 38 -3.91 -2.76 15.51
N ALA A 39 -3.84 -3.67 14.53
CA ALA A 39 -4.65 -3.62 13.32
C ALA A 39 -6.16 -3.62 13.61
N LYS A 40 -6.61 -4.47 14.53
CA LYS A 40 -8.02 -4.49 14.95
C LYS A 40 -8.45 -3.19 15.64
N LYS A 41 -7.62 -2.64 16.49
CA LYS A 41 -7.91 -1.39 17.24
C LYS A 41 -7.94 -0.16 16.35
N THR A 42 -7.10 -0.11 15.33
CA THR A 42 -6.96 1.05 14.44
C THR A 42 -7.69 0.89 13.10
N MET A 43 -8.42 -0.20 12.88
CA MET A 43 -9.08 -0.52 11.60
C MET A 43 -9.93 0.64 11.08
N SER A 44 -10.81 1.21 11.92
CA SER A 44 -11.69 2.32 11.50
C SER A 44 -10.88 3.56 11.10
N ALA A 45 -9.78 3.85 11.80
CA ALA A 45 -8.89 4.95 11.47
C ALA A 45 -8.15 4.70 10.14
N ASN A 46 -7.62 3.49 9.96
CA ASN A 46 -6.94 3.11 8.73
C ASN A 46 -7.88 3.17 7.51
N ILE A 47 -9.15 2.77 7.67
CA ILE A 47 -10.16 2.87 6.62
C ILE A 47 -10.49 4.34 6.33
N TYR A 48 -10.67 5.17 7.36
CA TYR A 48 -10.92 6.60 7.21
C TYR A 48 -9.80 7.29 6.43
N TYR A 49 -8.54 7.09 6.82
CA TYR A 49 -7.41 7.69 6.12
C TYR A 49 -7.23 7.15 4.69
N ALA A 50 -7.42 5.84 4.48
CA ALA A 50 -7.35 5.27 3.14
C ALA A 50 -8.50 5.77 2.23
N GLY A 51 -9.67 6.07 2.78
CA GLY A 51 -10.80 6.66 2.06
C GLY A 51 -10.51 8.02 1.45
N LYS A 52 -9.55 8.78 2.01
CA LYS A 52 -9.15 10.08 1.45
C LYS A 52 -8.50 9.97 0.07
N PHE A 53 -7.90 8.84 -0.27
CA PHE A 53 -7.39 8.59 -1.61
C PHE A 53 -8.49 8.46 -2.67
N GLU A 54 -9.73 8.23 -2.22
CA GLU A 54 -10.94 8.18 -3.05
C GLU A 54 -11.82 9.41 -2.90
N ASN A 55 -11.32 10.46 -2.23
CA ASN A 55 -12.03 11.70 -1.96
C ASN A 55 -13.37 11.49 -1.21
N LEU A 56 -13.45 10.46 -0.34
CA LEU A 56 -14.66 10.22 0.45
C LEU A 56 -14.98 11.43 1.33
N ASN A 57 -16.23 11.85 1.29
CA ASN A 57 -16.73 12.98 2.08
C ASN A 57 -17.33 12.49 3.40
N THR A 58 -16.58 11.72 4.17
CA THR A 58 -17.00 11.21 5.48
C THR A 58 -16.08 11.72 6.58
N THR A 59 -16.66 11.96 7.75
CA THR A 59 -15.90 12.21 8.97
C THR A 59 -15.45 10.88 9.60
N PHE A 60 -14.43 10.94 10.47
CA PHE A 60 -14.01 9.75 11.21
C PHE A 60 -15.14 9.08 12.01
N PRO A 61 -15.99 9.80 12.78
CA PRO A 61 -17.13 9.19 13.48
C PRO A 61 -18.13 8.51 12.53
N GLN A 62 -18.39 9.08 11.34
CA GLN A 62 -19.26 8.46 10.34
C GLN A 62 -18.63 7.16 9.81
N THR A 63 -17.35 7.20 9.45
CA THR A 63 -16.60 5.99 9.02
C THR A 63 -16.61 4.91 10.09
N GLU A 64 -16.34 5.26 11.35
CA GLU A 64 -16.38 4.32 12.47
C GLU A 64 -17.77 3.69 12.65
N THR A 65 -18.83 4.47 12.51
CA THR A 65 -20.23 4.00 12.61
C THR A 65 -20.55 3.00 11.50
N ILE A 66 -20.16 3.29 10.25
CA ILE A 66 -20.34 2.38 9.11
C ILE A 66 -19.52 1.08 9.31
N VAL A 67 -18.27 1.20 9.77
CA VAL A 67 -17.42 0.03 10.07
C VAL A 67 -18.05 -0.84 11.15
N LYS A 68 -18.74 -0.28 12.13
CA LYS A 68 -19.52 -1.02 13.14
C LYS A 68 -20.81 -1.66 12.58
N GLY A 69 -21.18 -1.38 11.34
CA GLY A 69 -22.37 -1.93 10.68
C GLY A 69 -23.65 -1.18 11.03
N LEU A 70 -23.53 0.05 11.49
CA LEU A 70 -24.66 0.91 11.83
C LEU A 70 -24.94 1.89 10.68
N SER A 71 -26.19 2.35 10.57
CA SER A 71 -26.61 3.34 9.58
C SER A 71 -26.12 4.73 9.94
N VAL A 72 -25.74 5.51 8.92
CA VAL A 72 -25.33 6.91 9.05
C VAL A 72 -26.16 7.75 8.08
N SER A 73 -26.73 8.84 8.60
CA SER A 73 -27.48 9.81 7.79
C SER A 73 -26.53 10.77 7.09
N GLY A 74 -26.86 11.18 5.85
CA GLY A 74 -26.13 12.20 5.10
C GLY A 74 -24.78 11.74 4.50
N VAL A 75 -24.54 10.43 4.43
CA VAL A 75 -23.40 9.86 3.72
C VAL A 75 -23.88 9.26 2.40
N ASP A 76 -23.15 9.53 1.32
CA ASP A 76 -23.44 8.96 0.01
C ASP A 76 -23.33 7.42 0.03
N THR A 77 -24.20 6.75 -0.73
CA THR A 77 -24.19 5.28 -0.81
C THR A 77 -22.91 4.73 -1.40
N HIS A 78 -22.27 5.47 -2.31
CA HIS A 78 -20.95 5.13 -2.85
C HIS A 78 -19.90 5.16 -1.74
N ASP A 79 -19.83 6.21 -0.92
CA ASP A 79 -18.90 6.32 0.19
C ASP A 79 -19.07 5.17 1.20
N VAL A 80 -20.33 4.82 1.49
CA VAL A 80 -20.65 3.66 2.35
C VAL A 80 -20.10 2.37 1.74
N GLN A 81 -20.30 2.17 0.42
CA GLN A 81 -19.80 0.98 -0.28
C GLN A 81 -18.28 0.88 -0.22
N VAL A 82 -17.56 1.96 -0.50
CA VAL A 82 -16.08 2.01 -0.45
C VAL A 82 -15.58 1.69 0.95
N ILE A 83 -16.18 2.23 2.01
CA ILE A 83 -15.83 1.95 3.40
C ILE A 83 -16.04 0.46 3.73
N LEU A 84 -17.18 -0.11 3.33
CA LEU A 84 -17.49 -1.53 3.56
C LEU A 84 -16.55 -2.45 2.77
N ASN A 85 -16.17 -2.07 1.56
CA ASN A 85 -15.19 -2.78 0.74
C ASN A 85 -13.84 -2.85 1.47
N MET A 86 -13.34 -1.72 1.97
CA MET A 86 -12.10 -1.68 2.75
C MET A 86 -12.21 -2.48 4.05
N LYS A 87 -13.35 -2.42 4.76
CA LYS A 87 -13.59 -3.24 5.94
C LYS A 87 -13.48 -4.73 5.60
N ASN A 88 -14.11 -5.17 4.51
CA ASN A 88 -14.07 -6.57 4.07
C ASN A 88 -12.65 -7.00 3.70
N ALA A 89 -11.87 -6.13 3.04
CA ALA A 89 -10.47 -6.38 2.74
C ALA A 89 -9.63 -6.54 4.03
N TRP A 90 -9.80 -5.68 5.03
CA TRP A 90 -9.15 -5.80 6.33
C TRP A 90 -9.56 -7.08 7.07
N MET A 91 -10.84 -7.44 7.03
CA MET A 91 -11.32 -8.68 7.65
C MET A 91 -10.75 -9.92 6.96
N TYR A 92 -10.59 -9.88 5.62
CA TYR A 92 -9.89 -10.93 4.88
C TYR A 92 -8.44 -11.06 5.35
N VAL A 93 -7.69 -9.96 5.39
CA VAL A 93 -6.30 -9.92 5.86
C VAL A 93 -6.16 -10.53 7.26
N LEU A 94 -6.99 -10.10 8.21
CA LEU A 94 -6.93 -10.58 9.59
C LEU A 94 -7.28 -12.06 9.76
N ARG A 95 -8.18 -12.58 8.91
CA ARG A 95 -8.56 -14.02 8.93
C ARG A 95 -7.51 -14.90 8.27
N ASN A 96 -6.75 -14.36 7.33
CA ASN A 96 -5.76 -15.06 6.54
C ASN A 96 -4.33 -14.60 6.83
N ILE A 97 -4.08 -14.09 8.04
CA ILE A 97 -2.80 -13.49 8.41
C ILE A 97 -1.63 -14.49 8.36
N ASP A 98 -1.90 -15.78 8.44
CA ASP A 98 -0.89 -16.84 8.37
C ASP A 98 -0.64 -17.35 6.95
N GLN A 99 -1.43 -16.88 5.97
CA GLN A 99 -1.24 -17.25 4.57
C GLN A 99 0.03 -16.59 4.01
N THR A 100 0.78 -17.31 3.18
CA THR A 100 1.91 -16.73 2.44
C THR A 100 1.43 -15.56 1.59
N PHE A 101 2.07 -14.41 1.77
CA PHE A 101 1.73 -13.21 1.00
C PHE A 101 2.32 -13.31 -0.41
N ASP A 102 1.46 -13.32 -1.41
CA ASP A 102 1.79 -13.42 -2.84
C ASP A 102 0.83 -12.59 -3.70
N ILE A 103 0.97 -12.69 -5.01
CA ILE A 103 0.12 -11.98 -5.97
C ILE A 103 -1.34 -12.43 -5.90
N ASP A 104 -1.62 -13.69 -5.57
CA ASP A 104 -3.00 -14.19 -5.47
C ASP A 104 -3.70 -13.63 -4.23
N VAL A 105 -2.97 -13.50 -3.12
CA VAL A 105 -3.45 -12.79 -1.93
C VAL A 105 -3.70 -11.31 -2.25
N LEU A 106 -2.80 -10.66 -2.98
CA LEU A 106 -2.97 -9.26 -3.38
C LEU A 106 -4.19 -9.09 -4.30
N CYS A 107 -4.41 -9.99 -5.24
CA CYS A 107 -5.61 -10.04 -6.07
C CYS A 107 -6.88 -10.22 -5.22
N LYS A 108 -6.86 -11.08 -4.20
CA LYS A 108 -8.01 -11.24 -3.28
C LYS A 108 -8.29 -9.96 -2.49
N ILE A 109 -7.25 -9.27 -2.01
CA ILE A 109 -7.40 -7.98 -1.32
C ILE A 109 -8.05 -6.96 -2.27
N ASN A 110 -7.55 -6.85 -3.52
CA ASN A 110 -8.16 -5.97 -4.53
C ASN A 110 -9.60 -6.36 -4.84
N GLY A 111 -9.88 -7.66 -4.88
CA GLY A 111 -11.24 -8.19 -5.09
C GLY A 111 -12.27 -7.69 -4.07
N TYR A 112 -11.83 -7.42 -2.83
CA TYR A 112 -12.67 -6.75 -1.84
C TYR A 112 -12.64 -5.23 -1.99
N VAL A 113 -11.44 -4.64 -2.16
CA VAL A 113 -11.23 -3.18 -2.22
C VAL A 113 -11.99 -2.54 -3.37
N ALA A 114 -11.90 -3.11 -4.57
CA ALA A 114 -12.49 -2.56 -5.80
C ALA A 114 -13.84 -3.20 -6.17
N TYR A 115 -14.44 -3.95 -5.26
CA TYR A 115 -15.71 -4.62 -5.51
C TYR A 115 -16.78 -3.65 -5.94
N ASN A 116 -17.32 -3.87 -7.14
CA ASN A 116 -18.36 -3.05 -7.77
C ASN A 116 -17.98 -1.57 -7.99
N GLU A 117 -16.66 -1.25 -8.02
CA GLU A 117 -16.14 0.09 -8.27
C GLU A 117 -15.37 0.20 -9.59
N SER A 118 -15.00 -0.92 -10.21
CA SER A 118 -14.21 -0.96 -11.43
C SER A 118 -14.77 -1.90 -12.48
N LEU A 119 -14.17 -1.90 -13.67
CA LEU A 119 -14.55 -2.80 -14.78
C LEU A 119 -14.44 -4.27 -14.37
N GLU A 120 -13.31 -4.62 -13.74
CA GLU A 120 -13.03 -5.92 -13.15
C GLU A 120 -12.27 -5.71 -11.84
N TRP A 121 -12.45 -6.56 -10.88
CA TRP A 121 -11.78 -6.52 -9.58
C TRP A 121 -11.18 -7.86 -9.20
N GLY A 122 -10.08 -7.83 -8.47
CA GLY A 122 -9.36 -9.03 -8.04
C GLY A 122 -8.55 -9.72 -9.14
N VAL A 123 -8.41 -9.08 -10.30
CA VAL A 123 -7.61 -9.54 -11.43
C VAL A 123 -6.70 -8.43 -11.93
N LEU A 124 -5.56 -8.79 -12.50
CA LEU A 124 -4.69 -7.80 -13.13
C LEU A 124 -5.40 -7.19 -14.35
N ARG A 125 -5.28 -5.87 -14.51
CA ARG A 125 -5.86 -5.19 -15.67
C ARG A 125 -5.19 -5.65 -16.97
N ASN A 126 -5.96 -5.65 -18.02
CA ASN A 126 -5.52 -5.99 -19.38
C ASN A 126 -5.61 -4.81 -20.35
N GLY A 127 -5.83 -3.60 -19.83
CA GLY A 127 -5.94 -2.37 -20.61
C GLY A 127 -5.09 -1.23 -20.03
N LYS A 128 -5.01 -0.12 -20.74
CA LYS A 128 -4.29 1.09 -20.33
C LYS A 128 -5.06 1.84 -19.25
N VAL A 129 -4.35 2.45 -18.33
CA VAL A 129 -4.85 3.41 -17.34
C VAL A 129 -3.90 4.60 -17.27
N GLY A 130 -4.40 5.76 -16.86
CA GLY A 130 -3.60 6.93 -16.53
C GLY A 130 -3.65 7.19 -15.03
N ILE A 131 -2.74 8.03 -14.55
CA ILE A 131 -2.76 8.57 -13.20
C ILE A 131 -3.05 10.06 -13.30
N THR A 132 -4.13 10.52 -12.69
CA THR A 132 -4.55 11.92 -12.76
C THR A 132 -3.44 12.85 -12.26
N GLY A 133 -3.12 13.87 -13.05
CA GLY A 133 -2.11 14.88 -12.72
C GLY A 133 -0.66 14.45 -12.87
N VAL A 134 -0.39 13.30 -13.51
CA VAL A 134 0.95 12.72 -13.73
C VAL A 134 1.11 12.36 -15.19
N ALA A 135 2.27 12.64 -15.79
CA ALA A 135 2.55 12.29 -17.19
C ALA A 135 2.97 10.82 -17.36
N TYR A 136 3.40 10.16 -16.28
CA TYR A 136 3.77 8.75 -16.31
C TYR A 136 2.57 7.86 -16.63
N GLU A 137 2.70 7.04 -17.66
CA GLU A 137 1.71 6.02 -18.06
C GLU A 137 2.17 4.62 -17.63
N PRO A 138 1.47 3.95 -16.71
CA PRO A 138 1.80 2.59 -16.32
C PRO A 138 1.59 1.60 -17.47
N THR A 139 2.57 0.74 -17.72
CA THR A 139 2.44 -0.34 -18.72
C THR A 139 1.37 -1.35 -18.30
N ILE A 140 0.75 -2.02 -19.28
CA ILE A 140 -0.18 -3.13 -19.00
C ILE A 140 0.61 -4.22 -18.26
N PRO A 141 0.17 -4.68 -17.07
CA PRO A 141 0.92 -5.63 -16.28
C PRO A 141 0.93 -7.03 -16.92
N VAL A 142 2.10 -7.64 -16.96
CA VAL A 142 2.28 -9.07 -17.25
C VAL A 142 2.47 -9.78 -15.91
N ARG A 143 1.67 -10.83 -15.67
CA ARG A 143 1.63 -11.48 -14.35
C ARG A 143 3.00 -11.99 -13.89
N GLU A 144 3.75 -12.60 -14.79
CA GLU A 144 5.08 -13.15 -14.53
C GLU A 144 6.07 -12.04 -14.12
N ASP A 145 6.01 -10.89 -14.78
CA ASP A 145 6.85 -9.73 -14.44
C ASP A 145 6.47 -9.13 -13.10
N VAL A 146 5.16 -9.04 -12.79
CA VAL A 146 4.68 -8.57 -11.49
C VAL A 146 5.17 -9.48 -10.36
N ILE A 147 5.05 -10.81 -10.52
CA ILE A 147 5.54 -11.80 -9.54
C ILE A 147 7.05 -11.65 -9.36
N LYS A 148 7.81 -11.56 -10.44
CA LYS A 148 9.27 -11.38 -10.41
C LYS A 148 9.68 -10.10 -9.67
N ASN A 149 9.02 -8.99 -9.94
CA ASN A 149 9.34 -7.71 -9.33
C ASN A 149 8.98 -7.68 -7.83
N ILE A 150 7.83 -8.21 -7.45
CA ILE A 150 7.43 -8.34 -6.04
C ILE A 150 8.42 -9.26 -5.30
N SER A 151 8.79 -10.39 -5.90
CA SER A 151 9.79 -11.30 -5.33
C SER A 151 11.13 -10.60 -5.14
N ALA A 152 11.59 -9.84 -6.13
CA ALA A 152 12.84 -9.09 -6.03
C ALA A 152 12.83 -8.10 -4.86
N ILE A 153 11.73 -7.37 -4.64
CA ILE A 153 11.59 -6.47 -3.49
C ILE A 153 11.68 -7.23 -2.18
N PHE A 154 10.94 -8.33 -2.04
CA PHE A 154 10.90 -9.07 -0.77
C PHE A 154 12.17 -9.87 -0.47
N THR A 155 12.99 -10.17 -1.48
CA THR A 155 14.27 -10.88 -1.32
C THR A 155 15.49 -9.96 -1.32
N ASP A 156 15.31 -8.64 -1.45
CA ASP A 156 16.42 -7.68 -1.46
C ASP A 156 17.15 -7.70 -0.10
N PRO A 157 18.44 -8.10 -0.07
CA PRO A 157 19.22 -8.19 1.16
C PRO A 157 19.63 -6.80 1.71
N LEU A 158 19.50 -5.75 0.92
CA LEU A 158 19.87 -4.39 1.30
C LEU A 158 18.76 -3.67 2.07
N LEU A 159 17.54 -4.20 2.05
CA LEU A 159 16.37 -3.61 2.70
C LEU A 159 15.99 -4.39 3.96
N SER A 160 15.65 -3.67 5.05
CA SER A 160 14.90 -4.30 6.15
C SER A 160 13.51 -4.69 5.70
N ASP A 161 12.85 -5.58 6.45
CA ASP A 161 11.49 -6.00 6.10
C ASP A 161 10.47 -4.84 6.17
N THR A 162 10.73 -3.82 6.99
CA THR A 162 9.96 -2.56 6.97
C THR A 162 10.09 -1.86 5.61
N TYR A 163 11.32 -1.66 5.11
CA TYR A 163 11.54 -1.01 3.82
C TYR A 163 11.06 -1.86 2.64
N LYS A 164 11.16 -3.19 2.71
CA LYS A 164 10.54 -4.08 1.72
C LYS A 164 9.03 -3.85 1.61
N GLY A 165 8.34 -3.72 2.75
CA GLY A 165 6.92 -3.37 2.77
C GLY A 165 6.64 -2.01 2.13
N ILE A 166 7.43 -0.98 2.46
CA ILE A 166 7.32 0.36 1.87
C ILE A 166 7.55 0.33 0.35
N HIS A 167 8.60 -0.34 -0.10
CA HIS A 167 8.91 -0.47 -1.53
C HIS A 167 7.85 -1.25 -2.28
N PHE A 168 7.30 -2.32 -1.69
CA PHE A 168 6.17 -3.05 -2.25
C PHE A 168 4.93 -2.16 -2.40
N MET A 169 4.61 -1.35 -1.39
CA MET A 169 3.49 -0.40 -1.45
C MET A 169 3.68 0.58 -2.61
N LEU A 170 4.83 1.20 -2.69
CA LEU A 170 5.16 2.19 -3.71
C LEU A 170 5.19 1.57 -5.11
N TYR A 171 5.77 0.37 -5.27
CA TYR A 171 5.74 -0.38 -6.51
C TYR A 171 4.31 -0.63 -6.99
N THR A 172 3.44 -1.12 -6.11
CA THR A 172 2.04 -1.42 -6.43
C THR A 172 1.27 -0.15 -6.79
N MET A 173 1.49 0.94 -6.05
CA MET A 173 0.87 2.24 -6.36
C MET A 173 1.32 2.78 -7.72
N ARG A 174 2.61 2.66 -8.08
CA ARG A 174 3.15 3.18 -9.34
C ARG A 174 2.72 2.34 -10.54
N THR A 175 2.79 1.04 -10.43
CA THR A 175 2.52 0.14 -11.56
C THR A 175 1.04 0.01 -11.90
N GLN A 176 0.15 0.44 -10.99
CA GLN A 176 -1.30 0.41 -11.22
C GLN A 176 -1.73 -0.94 -11.79
N ILE A 177 -1.40 -2.03 -11.10
CA ILE A 177 -1.59 -3.39 -11.63
C ILE A 177 -3.06 -3.81 -11.75
N PHE A 178 -3.98 -3.08 -11.10
CA PHE A 178 -5.42 -3.28 -11.16
C PHE A 178 -6.13 -2.15 -11.90
N TRP A 179 -7.38 -2.37 -12.29
CA TRP A 179 -8.22 -1.36 -12.90
C TRP A 179 -8.51 -0.19 -11.95
N ASP A 180 -8.73 -0.50 -10.66
CA ASP A 180 -9.01 0.49 -9.63
C ASP A 180 -8.57 -0.02 -8.24
N GLY A 181 -8.63 0.87 -7.23
CA GLY A 181 -8.29 0.57 -5.85
C GLY A 181 -6.80 0.32 -5.60
N ASN A 182 -5.91 0.69 -6.53
CA ASN A 182 -4.48 0.38 -6.43
C ASN A 182 -3.83 0.92 -5.16
N LYS A 183 -4.10 2.16 -4.75
CA LYS A 183 -3.54 2.76 -3.53
C LYS A 183 -4.06 2.06 -2.27
N ARG A 184 -5.37 1.83 -2.19
CA ARG A 184 -6.01 1.14 -1.06
C ARG A 184 -5.51 -0.30 -0.93
N THR A 185 -5.44 -1.03 -2.05
CA THR A 185 -4.91 -2.39 -2.11
C THR A 185 -3.44 -2.45 -1.69
N ALA A 186 -2.61 -1.52 -2.17
CA ALA A 186 -1.20 -1.42 -1.79
C ALA A 186 -1.03 -1.23 -0.28
N ILE A 187 -1.79 -0.30 0.33
CA ILE A 187 -1.73 -0.03 1.77
C ILE A 187 -2.17 -1.26 2.57
N ILE A 188 -3.32 -1.87 2.23
CA ILE A 188 -3.85 -3.03 2.97
C ILE A 188 -2.94 -4.25 2.79
N GLY A 189 -2.42 -4.50 1.58
CA GLY A 189 -1.48 -5.59 1.32
C GLY A 189 -0.16 -5.41 2.07
N THR A 190 0.37 -4.19 2.09
CA THR A 190 1.57 -3.87 2.88
C THR A 190 1.34 -4.08 4.37
N ASN A 191 0.17 -3.70 4.88
CA ASN A 191 -0.17 -3.91 6.27
C ASN A 191 -0.31 -5.40 6.63
N MET A 192 -0.72 -6.26 5.69
CA MET A 192 -0.65 -7.71 5.89
C MET A 192 0.80 -8.18 6.04
N TRP A 193 1.70 -7.75 5.13
CA TRP A 193 3.12 -8.08 5.17
C TRP A 193 3.78 -7.64 6.49
N LEU A 194 3.53 -6.41 6.92
CA LEU A 194 4.07 -5.85 8.17
C LEU A 194 3.51 -6.58 9.40
N ALA A 195 2.20 -6.82 9.42
CA ALA A 195 1.55 -7.48 10.55
C ALA A 195 1.99 -8.93 10.75
N GLN A 196 2.26 -9.65 9.66
CA GLN A 196 2.85 -11.00 9.71
C GLN A 196 4.19 -11.04 10.43
N ARG A 197 4.92 -9.93 10.42
CA ARG A 197 6.31 -9.80 10.92
C ARG A 197 6.44 -8.95 12.18
N GLY A 198 5.34 -8.42 12.71
CA GLY A 198 5.38 -7.57 13.91
C GLY A 198 6.01 -6.19 13.67
N LEU A 199 5.90 -5.64 12.47
CA LEU A 199 6.62 -4.43 12.05
C LEU A 199 5.79 -3.14 12.14
N GLY A 200 4.68 -3.15 12.88
CA GLY A 200 3.74 -2.04 12.94
C GLY A 200 2.80 -2.01 11.74
N LEU A 201 2.24 -0.84 11.45
CA LEU A 201 1.30 -0.61 10.34
C LEU A 201 1.60 0.72 9.65
N ILE A 202 1.25 0.82 8.37
CA ILE A 202 1.32 2.06 7.60
C ILE A 202 -0.08 2.66 7.47
N SER A 203 -0.18 3.97 7.77
CA SER A 203 -1.36 4.79 7.50
C SER A 203 -0.93 6.22 7.21
N VAL A 204 -1.48 6.81 6.16
CA VAL A 204 -1.23 8.21 5.80
C VAL A 204 -2.30 9.06 6.45
N THR A 205 -1.98 9.66 7.59
CA THR A 205 -2.93 10.48 8.36
C THR A 205 -3.17 11.84 7.70
N ASP A 206 -4.20 12.56 8.17
CA ASP A 206 -4.54 13.91 7.69
C ASP A 206 -3.36 14.87 7.73
N ALA A 207 -2.54 14.79 8.78
CA ALA A 207 -1.37 15.65 8.97
C ALA A 207 -0.29 15.46 7.88
N HIS A 208 -0.28 14.30 7.22
CA HIS A 208 0.75 13.93 6.26
C HIS A 208 0.22 13.66 4.85
N PHE A 209 -1.10 13.80 4.65
CA PHE A 209 -1.77 13.42 3.40
C PHE A 209 -1.33 14.28 2.20
N GLU A 210 -1.26 15.59 2.40
CA GLU A 210 -0.87 16.52 1.33
C GLU A 210 0.59 16.29 0.90
N GLU A 211 1.52 16.25 1.86
CA GLU A 211 2.94 16.01 1.59
C GLU A 211 3.17 14.64 0.95
N PHE A 212 2.49 13.60 1.44
CA PHE A 212 2.53 12.27 0.84
C PHE A 212 2.13 12.30 -0.64
N ASN A 213 1.03 12.98 -1.00
CA ASN A 213 0.56 13.04 -2.39
C ASN A 213 1.55 13.81 -3.30
N VAL A 214 2.18 14.88 -2.80
CA VAL A 214 3.23 15.59 -3.55
C VAL A 214 4.42 14.67 -3.81
N LEU A 215 4.88 13.95 -2.80
CA LEU A 215 6.00 13.00 -2.93
C LEU A 215 5.63 11.81 -3.81
N LEU A 216 4.40 11.30 -3.71
CA LEU A 216 3.90 10.19 -4.52
C LEU A 216 3.82 10.59 -6.01
N SER A 217 3.34 11.80 -6.31
CA SER A 217 3.29 12.32 -7.69
C SER A 217 4.70 12.41 -8.29
N LYS A 218 5.67 12.91 -7.52
CA LYS A 218 7.07 12.93 -7.94
C LYS A 218 7.63 11.51 -8.14
N PHE A 219 7.31 10.59 -7.23
CA PHE A 219 7.72 9.19 -7.32
C PHE A 219 7.14 8.51 -8.57
N TYR A 220 5.90 8.79 -8.94
CA TYR A 220 5.31 8.25 -10.17
C TYR A 220 6.13 8.64 -11.41
N GLU A 221 6.61 9.87 -11.51
CA GLU A 221 7.42 10.34 -12.62
C GLU A 221 8.84 9.76 -12.61
N THR A 222 9.50 9.80 -11.45
CA THR A 222 10.95 9.56 -11.35
C THR A 222 11.31 8.12 -11.03
N ASN A 223 10.43 7.36 -10.38
CA ASN A 223 10.71 6.06 -9.76
C ASN A 223 11.83 6.11 -8.71
N ASP A 224 12.07 7.29 -8.11
CA ASP A 224 13.08 7.50 -7.08
C ASP A 224 12.48 7.32 -5.69
N TYR A 225 12.91 6.29 -4.99
CA TYR A 225 12.43 5.93 -3.66
C TYR A 225 13.01 6.83 -2.54
N ALA A 226 14.16 7.49 -2.77
CA ALA A 226 15.02 8.03 -1.70
C ALA A 226 14.32 8.98 -0.72
N VAL A 227 13.39 9.81 -1.19
CA VAL A 227 12.69 10.79 -0.34
C VAL A 227 11.39 10.23 0.22
N ILE A 228 10.60 9.56 -0.63
CA ILE A 228 9.28 9.10 -0.24
C ILE A 228 9.34 7.91 0.72
N ASP A 229 10.32 7.02 0.59
CA ASP A 229 10.48 5.88 1.50
C ASP A 229 10.86 6.35 2.92
N ASP A 230 11.77 7.32 3.03
CA ASP A 230 12.13 7.96 4.29
C ASP A 230 10.93 8.69 4.93
N PHE A 231 10.17 9.40 4.12
CA PHE A 231 8.96 10.07 4.59
C PHE A 231 7.95 9.09 5.17
N ILE A 232 7.66 7.99 4.45
CA ILE A 232 6.74 6.95 4.92
C ILE A 232 7.25 6.30 6.21
N TYR A 233 8.53 5.95 6.26
CA TYR A 233 9.15 5.36 7.44
C TYR A 233 9.02 6.25 8.67
N LYS A 234 9.25 7.55 8.53
CA LYS A 234 9.23 8.51 9.63
C LYS A 234 7.81 8.87 10.08
N ASN A 235 6.91 9.11 9.14
CA ASN A 235 5.65 9.83 9.36
C ASN A 235 4.39 8.96 9.20
N CYS A 236 4.47 7.86 8.44
CA CYS A 236 3.29 7.04 8.14
C CYS A 236 3.32 5.66 8.80
N LEU A 237 4.48 5.22 9.32
CA LEU A 237 4.63 3.95 10.01
C LEU A 237 4.47 4.14 11.52
N PHE A 238 3.54 3.41 12.12
CA PHE A 238 3.24 3.45 13.55
C PHE A 238 3.16 2.04 14.15
N GLY A 239 3.39 1.94 15.44
CA GLY A 239 3.39 0.70 16.22
C GLY A 239 2.93 0.92 17.65
N ILE A 240 3.29 0.01 18.53
CA ILE A 240 3.12 0.11 19.96
C ILE A 240 4.51 0.35 20.55
N ASP A 241 4.69 1.48 21.25
CA ASP A 241 5.91 1.75 22.00
C ASP A 241 5.75 1.16 23.40
N PHE A 242 6.63 0.25 23.74
CA PHE A 242 6.75 -0.27 25.11
C PHE A 242 7.86 0.51 25.80
N ALA A 243 7.48 1.30 26.81
CA ALA A 243 8.39 2.07 27.64
C ALA A 243 9.25 1.17 28.54
#